data_92cd7c0bdafc9aa9688881fc3b43847f
#
_entry.id   92cd7c0bdafc9aa9688881fc3b43847f
#
_cell.length_a   1.000
_cell.length_b   1.000
_cell.length_c   1.000
_cell.angle_alpha   90.00
_cell.angle_beta   90.00
_cell.angle_gamma   90.00
#
_symmetry.space_group_name_H-M   'P 1'
#
loop_
_entity.id
_entity.type
_entity.pdbx_description
1 polymer ?
#
loop_
_entity_poly.entity_id
_entity_poly.type
_entity_poly.pdbx_seq_one_letter_code
_entity_poly.pdbx_strand_id
1 'polypeptide(L)'
;MYKVFPKKRYNNTLKMLKSVCPSPSVIFDLGVTNPFSEIMKENNYKVYNTKGEDLDNNPNIDLPKDVDLVTGFEILEHLVSPYPLLKNLNAKRIFLTVPVNLWFAKAYRSKTDPYDRHYHEFEPW
;
A
#
# COMPACT_ATOMS: atom_id res chain seq x y z
N MET A 1 2.84 7.47 -13.52
CA MET A 1 4.08 6.78 -13.16
C MET A 1 5.11 7.73 -12.60
N TYR A 2 5.79 7.37 -11.56
CA TYR A 2 6.75 8.23 -10.88
C TYR A 2 8.14 8.01 -11.46
N LYS A 3 8.58 8.92 -12.32
CA LYS A 3 9.96 8.93 -12.83
C LYS A 3 10.94 9.53 -11.82
N VAL A 4 10.43 10.32 -10.88
CA VAL A 4 11.21 10.94 -9.81
C VAL A 4 10.98 10.15 -8.53
N PHE A 5 12.06 9.71 -7.91
CA PHE A 5 12.00 8.96 -6.66
C PHE A 5 11.41 9.87 -5.56
N PRO A 6 10.26 9.53 -4.95
CA PRO A 6 9.58 10.41 -4.01
C PRO A 6 10.19 10.31 -2.60
N LYS A 7 11.43 10.75 -2.45
CA LYS A 7 12.21 10.62 -1.20
C LYS A 7 11.50 11.17 0.03
N LYS A 8 10.90 12.35 -0.10
CA LYS A 8 10.21 12.99 1.03
C LYS A 8 9.03 12.15 1.52
N ARG A 9 8.23 11.64 0.58
CA ARG A 9 7.11 10.76 0.91
C ARG A 9 7.59 9.47 1.56
N TYR A 10 8.62 8.86 1.00
CA TYR A 10 9.18 7.63 1.56
C TYR A 10 9.77 7.84 2.95
N ASN A 11 10.49 8.94 3.16
CA ASN A 11 11.05 9.25 4.47
C ASN A 11 9.96 9.47 5.52
N ASN A 12 8.91 10.21 5.17
CA ASN A 12 7.79 10.45 6.07
C ASN A 12 7.03 9.16 6.38
N THR A 13 6.78 8.34 5.36
CA THR A 13 6.10 7.06 5.53
C THR A 13 6.92 6.11 6.40
N LEU A 14 8.22 6.03 6.17
CA LEU A 14 9.11 5.20 6.98
C LEU A 14 9.14 5.65 8.44
N LYS A 15 9.21 6.95 8.68
CA LYS A 15 9.19 7.51 10.03
C LYS A 15 7.91 7.14 10.75
N MET A 16 6.76 7.25 10.08
CA MET A 16 5.48 6.88 10.66
C MET A 16 5.38 5.36 10.88
N LEU A 17 5.85 4.57 9.92
CA LEU A 17 5.89 3.12 10.04
C LEU A 17 6.69 2.69 11.28
N LYS A 18 7.86 3.26 11.49
CA LYS A 18 8.70 2.95 12.65
C LYS A 18 8.02 3.31 13.97
N SER A 19 7.19 4.35 13.98
CA SER A 19 6.47 4.75 15.19
C SER A 19 5.32 3.80 15.57
N VAL A 20 4.66 3.20 14.57
CA VAL A 20 3.50 2.30 14.81
C VAL A 20 3.90 0.82 14.83
N CYS A 21 4.98 0.47 14.18
CA CYS A 21 5.48 -0.90 14.12
C CYS A 21 7.01 -0.90 14.07
N PRO A 22 7.68 -0.87 15.24
CA PRO A 22 9.14 -0.82 15.29
C PRO A 22 9.77 -2.07 14.65
N SER A 23 10.93 -1.88 14.02
CA SER A 23 11.74 -3.01 13.54
C SER A 23 12.49 -3.68 14.72
N PRO A 24 12.80 -4.97 14.67
CA PRO A 24 12.43 -5.88 13.61
C PRO A 24 10.97 -6.32 13.70
N SER A 25 10.32 -6.41 12.55
CA SER A 25 8.95 -6.91 12.46
C SER A 25 8.73 -7.53 11.07
N VAL A 26 7.68 -8.32 10.95
CA VAL A 26 7.32 -8.97 9.68
C VAL A 26 6.16 -8.22 9.05
N ILE A 27 6.36 -7.78 7.83
CA ILE A 27 5.39 -6.98 7.07
C ILE A 27 4.92 -7.79 5.85
N PHE A 28 3.62 -7.78 5.62
CA PHE A 28 3.04 -8.21 4.34
C PHE A 28 2.57 -6.97 3.61
N ASP A 29 3.26 -6.62 2.53
CA ASP A 29 2.98 -5.43 1.74
C ASP A 29 2.10 -5.80 0.54
N LEU A 30 0.94 -5.16 0.46
CA LEU A 30 0.03 -5.33 -0.67
C LEU A 30 0.63 -4.67 -1.91
N GLY A 31 0.84 -5.44 -2.95
CA GLY A 31 1.50 -5.00 -4.17
C GLY A 31 2.81 -5.74 -4.39
N VAL A 32 3.29 -5.68 -5.64
CA VAL A 32 4.56 -6.32 -6.00
C VAL A 32 5.73 -5.56 -5.37
N THR A 33 6.87 -6.23 -5.29
CA THR A 33 8.11 -5.62 -4.79
C THR A 33 8.39 -4.31 -5.52
N ASN A 34 8.71 -3.28 -4.76
CA ASN A 34 8.88 -1.91 -5.25
C ASN A 34 10.00 -1.22 -4.44
N PRO A 35 10.39 0.01 -4.80
CA PRO A 35 11.47 0.70 -4.09
C PRO A 35 11.24 0.83 -2.58
N PHE A 36 9.99 1.05 -2.16
CA PHE A 36 9.72 1.16 -0.72
C PHE A 36 9.83 -0.19 0.00
N SER A 37 9.53 -1.30 -0.67
CA SER A 37 9.77 -2.64 -0.11
C SER A 37 11.26 -2.81 0.23
N GLU A 38 12.13 -2.36 -0.66
CA GLU A 38 13.58 -2.43 -0.43
C GLU A 38 14.01 -1.53 0.72
N ILE A 39 13.43 -0.33 0.83
CA ILE A 39 13.70 0.57 1.96
C ILE A 39 13.30 -0.07 3.28
N MET A 40 12.15 -0.73 3.34
CA MET A 40 11.73 -1.46 4.53
C MET A 40 12.71 -2.57 4.89
N LYS A 41 13.16 -3.35 3.91
CA LYS A 41 14.16 -4.42 4.14
C LYS A 41 15.47 -3.86 4.67
N GLU A 42 15.94 -2.75 4.13
CA GLU A 42 17.16 -2.07 4.59
C GLU A 42 17.03 -1.55 6.03
N ASN A 43 15.80 -1.37 6.51
CA ASN A 43 15.51 -0.91 7.87
C ASN A 43 15.09 -2.05 8.80
N ASN A 44 15.55 -3.27 8.52
CA ASN A 44 15.40 -4.46 9.37
C ASN A 44 13.98 -5.00 9.46
N TYR A 45 13.14 -4.74 8.45
CA TYR A 45 11.86 -5.42 8.31
C TYR A 45 11.99 -6.63 7.39
N LYS A 46 11.32 -7.72 7.76
CA LYS A 46 11.12 -8.83 6.83
C LYS A 46 9.85 -8.53 6.04
N VAL A 47 9.93 -8.48 4.71
CA VAL A 47 8.84 -8.04 3.87
C VAL A 47 8.42 -9.13 2.89
N TYR A 48 7.14 -9.50 2.95
CA TYR A 48 6.48 -10.30 1.92
C TYR A 48 5.69 -9.36 1.02
N ASN A 49 5.59 -9.68 -0.27
CA ASN A 49 4.77 -8.93 -1.21
C ASN A 49 3.79 -9.86 -1.93
N THR A 50 2.70 -9.30 -2.47
CA THR A 50 1.86 -10.02 -3.41
C THR A 50 2.62 -10.22 -4.73
N LYS A 51 2.13 -11.16 -5.55
CA LYS A 51 2.83 -11.57 -6.78
C LYS A 51 2.22 -10.95 -8.04
N GLY A 52 1.41 -9.91 -7.89
CA GLY A 52 0.74 -9.25 -9.01
C GLY A 52 -0.68 -9.74 -9.24
N GLU A 53 -1.28 -10.41 -8.27
CA GLU A 53 -2.68 -10.84 -8.35
C GLU A 53 -3.59 -9.62 -8.49
N ASP A 54 -4.69 -9.80 -9.23
CA ASP A 54 -5.77 -8.81 -9.25
C ASP A 54 -6.51 -8.85 -7.92
N LEU A 55 -6.27 -7.86 -7.07
CA LEU A 55 -6.83 -7.81 -5.71
C LEU A 55 -8.34 -7.53 -5.70
N ASP A 56 -8.91 -6.98 -6.77
CA ASP A 56 -10.35 -6.84 -6.92
C ASP A 56 -11.04 -8.20 -7.10
N ASN A 57 -10.46 -9.06 -7.93
CA ASN A 57 -10.99 -10.39 -8.22
C ASN A 57 -10.52 -11.45 -7.22
N ASN A 58 -9.41 -11.19 -6.53
CA ASN A 58 -8.82 -12.11 -5.57
C ASN A 58 -8.62 -11.41 -4.22
N PRO A 59 -9.73 -11.04 -3.52
CA PRO A 59 -9.63 -10.30 -2.27
C PRO A 59 -9.25 -11.17 -1.06
N ASN A 60 -9.22 -12.48 -1.23
CA ASN A 60 -8.83 -13.40 -0.16
C ASN A 60 -7.35 -13.68 -0.25
N ILE A 61 -6.59 -13.13 0.68
CA ILE A 61 -5.14 -13.32 0.74
C ILE A 61 -4.80 -14.14 1.97
N ASP A 62 -4.08 -15.24 1.76
CA ASP A 62 -3.54 -16.05 2.84
C ASP A 62 -2.27 -15.40 3.37
N LEU A 63 -2.34 -14.87 4.59
CA LEU A 63 -1.20 -14.26 5.23
C LEU A 63 -0.33 -15.32 5.91
N PRO A 64 1.00 -15.21 5.82
CA PRO A 64 1.89 -15.97 6.69
C PRO A 64 1.55 -15.74 8.16
N LYS A 65 1.72 -16.77 8.99
CA LYS A 65 1.33 -16.72 10.42
C LYS A 65 2.16 -15.72 11.23
N ASP A 66 3.36 -15.42 10.78
CA ASP A 66 4.31 -14.55 11.49
C ASP A 66 4.16 -13.06 11.15
N VAL A 67 3.15 -12.68 10.37
CA VAL A 67 2.96 -11.28 9.96
C VAL A 67 2.49 -10.41 11.13
N ASP A 68 3.23 -9.34 11.39
CA ASP A 68 2.90 -8.36 12.43
C ASP A 68 2.04 -7.22 11.88
N LEU A 69 2.22 -6.86 10.61
CA LEU A 69 1.58 -5.71 10.00
C LEU A 69 1.33 -5.97 8.52
N VAL A 70 0.15 -5.60 8.05
CA VAL A 70 -0.15 -5.50 6.62
C VAL A 70 -0.05 -4.05 6.20
N THR A 71 0.67 -3.79 5.11
CA THR A 71 0.81 -2.44 4.57
C THR A 71 0.22 -2.37 3.16
N GLY A 72 -0.22 -1.17 2.79
CA GLY A 72 -0.66 -0.88 1.43
C GLY A 72 -0.37 0.59 1.15
N PHE A 73 0.62 0.84 0.29
CA PHE A 73 1.06 2.19 0.00
C PHE A 73 0.55 2.62 -1.37
N GLU A 74 -0.42 3.56 -1.38
CA GLU A 74 -1.01 4.11 -2.60
C GLU A 74 -1.57 3.01 -3.51
N ILE A 75 -2.34 2.08 -2.93
CA ILE A 75 -2.91 0.97 -3.67
C ILE A 75 -4.44 1.00 -3.70
N LEU A 76 -5.09 1.42 -2.62
CA LEU A 76 -6.56 1.34 -2.51
C LEU A 76 -7.29 2.17 -3.57
N GLU A 77 -6.72 3.30 -3.97
CA GLU A 77 -7.31 4.18 -4.97
C GLU A 77 -7.34 3.55 -6.36
N HIS A 78 -6.51 2.54 -6.61
CA HIS A 78 -6.49 1.81 -7.87
C HIS A 78 -7.45 0.63 -7.90
N LEU A 79 -8.00 0.23 -6.76
CA LEU A 79 -8.96 -0.86 -6.69
C LEU A 79 -10.36 -0.34 -6.97
N VAL A 80 -11.12 -1.07 -7.76
CA VAL A 80 -12.53 -0.77 -8.01
C VAL A 80 -13.33 -0.99 -6.73
N SER A 81 -13.03 -2.06 -6.01
CA SER A 81 -13.74 -2.45 -4.80
C SER A 81 -12.77 -2.87 -3.69
N PRO A 82 -12.18 -1.90 -2.95
CA PRO A 82 -11.20 -2.22 -1.91
C PRO A 82 -11.79 -2.87 -0.66
N TYR A 83 -13.09 -2.71 -0.42
CA TYR A 83 -13.72 -3.17 0.81
C TYR A 83 -13.64 -4.70 1.04
N PRO A 84 -13.92 -5.57 0.04
CA PRO A 84 -13.78 -7.01 0.25
C PRO A 84 -12.36 -7.43 0.64
N LEU A 85 -11.34 -6.81 0.04
CA LEU A 85 -9.96 -7.06 0.41
C LEU A 85 -9.70 -6.71 1.87
N LEU A 86 -10.07 -5.50 2.29
CA LEU A 86 -9.86 -5.05 3.66
C LEU A 86 -10.64 -5.90 4.67
N LYS A 87 -11.87 -6.24 4.35
CA LYS A 87 -12.73 -7.06 5.21
C LYS A 87 -12.16 -8.46 5.42
N ASN A 88 -11.55 -9.04 4.40
CA ASN A 88 -11.06 -10.42 4.43
C ASN A 88 -9.62 -10.55 4.95
N LEU A 89 -8.90 -9.44 5.15
CA LEU A 89 -7.57 -9.49 5.73
C LEU A 89 -7.66 -9.89 7.20
N ASN A 90 -7.03 -11.02 7.53
CA ASN A 90 -6.91 -11.47 8.92
C ASN A 90 -5.57 -10.98 9.48
N ALA A 91 -5.47 -9.67 9.68
CA ALA A 91 -4.25 -9.03 10.12
C ALA A 91 -4.43 -8.44 11.52
N LYS A 92 -3.36 -8.49 12.31
CA LYS A 92 -3.35 -7.85 13.65
C LYS A 92 -3.45 -6.34 13.53
N ARG A 93 -2.75 -5.77 12.55
CA ARG A 93 -2.73 -4.33 12.28
C ARG A 93 -2.58 -4.09 10.79
N ILE A 94 -3.12 -2.98 10.33
CA ILE A 94 -3.05 -2.56 8.92
C ILE A 94 -2.58 -1.10 8.90
N PHE A 95 -1.61 -0.81 8.02
CA PHE A 95 -1.11 0.54 7.78
C PHE A 95 -1.24 0.84 6.29
N LEU A 96 -2.05 1.83 5.97
CA LEU A 96 -2.36 2.18 4.59
C LEU A 96 -2.05 3.64 4.32
N THR A 97 -1.62 3.95 3.11
CA THR A 97 -1.55 5.32 2.61
C THR A 97 -2.41 5.46 1.37
N VAL A 98 -3.06 6.60 1.27
CA VAL A 98 -3.91 6.95 0.12
C VAL A 98 -3.70 8.43 -0.23
N PRO A 99 -3.81 8.79 -1.51
CA PRO A 99 -3.82 10.20 -1.86
C PRO A 99 -5.09 10.87 -1.37
N VAL A 100 -4.95 12.11 -0.91
CA VAL A 100 -6.09 12.91 -0.44
C VAL A 100 -6.73 13.63 -1.61
N ASN A 101 -8.06 13.73 -1.60
CA ASN A 101 -8.79 14.53 -2.57
C ASN A 101 -8.43 16.01 -2.40
N LEU A 102 -7.87 16.61 -3.46
CA LEU A 102 -7.47 18.01 -3.47
C LEU A 102 -8.49 18.81 -4.28
N TRP A 103 -9.02 19.88 -3.68
CA TRP A 103 -10.05 20.72 -4.31
C TRP A 103 -9.60 21.37 -5.61
N PHE A 104 -8.29 21.52 -5.81
CA PHE A 104 -7.70 22.17 -6.98
C PHE A 104 -7.13 21.19 -8.01
N ALA A 105 -7.26 19.88 -7.80
CA ALA A 105 -6.70 18.87 -8.68
C ALA A 105 -7.71 17.75 -8.93
N LYS A 106 -7.74 17.26 -10.17
CA LYS A 106 -8.58 16.12 -10.54
C LYS A 106 -7.90 14.82 -10.21
N ALA A 107 -8.68 13.78 -9.95
CA ALA A 107 -8.16 12.44 -9.80
C ALA A 107 -7.42 12.00 -11.07
N TYR A 108 -6.28 11.36 -10.88
CA TYR A 108 -5.50 10.84 -11.99
C TYR A 108 -6.23 9.68 -12.68
N ARG A 109 -6.27 9.73 -14.01
CA ARG A 109 -6.83 8.68 -14.85
C ARG A 109 -5.88 8.44 -16.02
N SER A 110 -5.21 7.30 -16.04
CA SER A 110 -4.40 6.92 -17.19
C SER A 110 -5.30 6.65 -18.39
N LYS A 111 -4.90 7.14 -19.56
CA LYS A 111 -5.64 6.90 -20.81
C LYS A 111 -5.31 5.53 -21.41
N THR A 112 -4.18 4.96 -21.07
CA THR A 112 -3.64 3.76 -21.73
C THR A 112 -3.61 2.54 -20.81
N ASP A 113 -3.50 2.73 -19.51
CA ASP A 113 -3.44 1.64 -18.54
C ASP A 113 -4.60 1.74 -17.56
N PRO A 114 -5.61 0.85 -17.66
CA PRO A 114 -6.75 0.89 -16.74
C PRO A 114 -6.38 0.57 -15.30
N TYR A 115 -5.25 -0.10 -15.06
CA TYR A 115 -4.78 -0.39 -13.70
C TYR A 115 -4.08 0.80 -13.04
N ASP A 116 -3.62 1.77 -13.84
CA ASP A 116 -2.98 3.00 -13.34
C ASP A 116 -4.01 4.14 -13.27
N ARG A 117 -5.17 3.85 -12.72
CA ARG A 117 -6.25 4.82 -12.53
C ARG A 117 -6.62 4.89 -11.06
N HIS A 118 -6.97 6.11 -10.60
CA HIS A 118 -7.53 6.30 -9.28
C HIS A 118 -9.05 6.22 -9.35
N TYR A 119 -9.62 5.10 -8.92
CA TYR A 119 -11.08 4.93 -8.85
C TYR A 119 -11.70 5.59 -7.63
N HIS A 120 -10.88 5.86 -6.61
CA HIS A 120 -11.32 6.45 -5.36
C HIS A 120 -10.47 7.66 -5.02
N GLU A 121 -11.11 8.69 -4.49
CA GLU A 121 -10.44 9.82 -3.86
C GLU A 121 -10.85 9.86 -2.40
N PHE A 122 -9.89 10.05 -1.51
CA PHE A 122 -10.11 10.02 -0.08
C PHE A 122 -10.01 11.43 0.49
N GLU A 123 -10.87 11.74 1.46
CA GLU A 123 -10.86 13.02 2.15
C GLU A 123 -10.16 12.87 3.51
N PRO A 124 -9.60 13.97 4.05
CA PRO A 124 -8.79 13.88 5.27
C PRO A 124 -9.58 13.60 6.55
N TRP A 125 -10.91 13.51 6.48
CA TRP A 125 -11.75 13.24 7.65
C TRP A 125 -12.61 11.99 7.51
#